data_3bdfaf8e0f151606967f93bfd77ee64a
#
_entry.id   3bdfaf8e0f151606967f93bfd77ee64a
#
_cell.length_a   1.000
_cell.length_b   1.000
_cell.length_c   1.000
_cell.angle_alpha   90.00
_cell.angle_beta   90.00
_cell.angle_gamma   90.00
#
_symmetry.space_group_name_H-M   'P 1'
#
loop_
_entity.id
_entity.type
_entity.pdbx_description
1 polymer ?
#
loop_
_entity_poly.entity_id
_entity_poly.type
_entity_poly.pdbx_seq_one_letter_code
_entity_poly.pdbx_strand_id
1 'polypeptide(L)'
;TRWLLSRGLGDVYKRQEYTWLRSLMDRHKDFWQVTEDSLDKSIKVFNIDPSMRNELLNLYKILSPYKEVPETLKTLKEKKFKLAILSNGTPSLLDELVKSNHLDNLFDDIFSIEQVGVYKPSSRVYDMPIKKYNINKSEVAFLSANTWDVSGGGNYGYQSIWVNRNNNIFDNLDFRPKYQITDLNKLIQLV
;
A
#
# COMPACT_ATOMS: atom_id res chain seq x y z
N THR A 1 -8.44 -20.84 -9.70
CA THR A 1 -7.39 -19.79 -9.51
C THR A 1 -7.99 -18.57 -8.80
N ARG A 2 -9.13 -18.02 -9.26
CA ARG A 2 -9.81 -16.87 -8.66
C ARG A 2 -10.29 -17.13 -7.21
N TRP A 3 -10.67 -18.37 -6.89
CA TRP A 3 -11.10 -18.78 -5.56
C TRP A 3 -9.95 -18.83 -4.53
N LEU A 4 -8.77 -19.24 -4.96
CA LEU A 4 -7.55 -19.23 -4.16
C LEU A 4 -7.10 -17.81 -3.83
N LEU A 5 -7.22 -16.88 -4.78
CA LEU A 5 -6.92 -15.46 -4.58
C LEU A 5 -7.95 -14.76 -3.69
N SER A 6 -9.25 -15.15 -3.77
CA SER A 6 -10.32 -14.51 -3.00
C SER A 6 -10.29 -14.84 -1.51
N ARG A 7 -9.62 -15.91 -1.08
CA ARG A 7 -9.44 -16.26 0.34
C ARG A 7 -8.13 -15.74 0.94
N GLY A 8 -7.35 -14.98 0.16
CA GLY A 8 -6.02 -14.54 0.58
C GLY A 8 -5.25 -15.75 1.07
N LEU A 9 -4.54 -16.43 0.19
CA LEU A 9 -3.80 -17.68 0.41
C LEU A 9 -2.90 -17.72 1.66
N GLY A 10 -3.09 -16.82 2.60
CA GLY A 10 -2.15 -16.63 3.68
C GLY A 10 -0.84 -15.97 3.22
N ASP A 11 -0.57 -15.88 1.90
CA ASP A 11 0.63 -15.25 1.36
C ASP A 11 0.67 -13.74 1.67
N VAL A 12 -0.47 -13.05 1.56
CA VAL A 12 -0.58 -11.62 1.89
C VAL A 12 -0.32 -11.38 3.37
N TYR A 13 -0.95 -12.17 4.25
CA TYR A 13 -0.73 -12.09 5.70
C TYR A 13 0.70 -12.52 6.07
N LYS A 14 1.20 -13.57 5.43
CA LYS A 14 2.57 -14.05 5.64
C LYS A 14 3.61 -13.04 5.14
N ARG A 15 3.37 -12.39 4.01
CA ARG A 15 4.20 -11.30 3.51
C ARG A 15 4.22 -10.13 4.49
N GLN A 16 3.06 -9.71 5.01
CA GLN A 16 2.96 -8.67 6.02
C GLN A 16 3.73 -9.04 7.30
N GLU A 17 3.55 -10.25 7.81
CA GLU A 17 4.33 -10.77 8.94
C GLU A 17 5.84 -10.74 8.66
N TYR A 18 6.27 -11.20 7.49
CA TYR A 18 7.69 -11.21 7.11
C TYR A 18 8.27 -9.80 7.00
N THR A 19 7.53 -8.83 6.48
CA THR A 19 7.99 -7.43 6.43
C THR A 19 8.23 -6.87 7.84
N TRP A 20 7.31 -7.13 8.76
CA TRP A 20 7.44 -6.66 10.14
C TRP A 20 8.57 -7.36 10.90
N LEU A 21 8.64 -8.68 10.83
CA LEU A 21 9.70 -9.45 11.50
C LEU A 21 11.08 -9.09 10.96
N ARG A 22 11.24 -8.93 9.64
CA ARG A 22 12.52 -8.50 9.04
C ARG A 22 12.91 -7.10 9.49
N SER A 23 11.96 -6.17 9.60
CA SER A 23 12.22 -4.82 10.14
C SER A 23 12.66 -4.88 11.60
N LEU A 24 12.01 -5.69 12.43
CA LEU A 24 12.35 -5.86 13.85
C LEU A 24 13.70 -6.55 14.06
N MET A 25 14.11 -7.42 13.15
CA MET A 25 15.40 -8.14 13.22
C MET A 25 16.55 -7.38 12.53
N ASP A 26 16.31 -6.19 11.95
CA ASP A 26 17.27 -5.47 11.10
C ASP A 26 17.79 -6.33 9.92
N ARG A 27 16.91 -7.15 9.34
CA ARG A 27 17.21 -8.08 8.23
C ARG A 27 16.37 -7.73 7.00
N HIS A 28 16.52 -6.50 6.53
CA HIS A 28 15.81 -6.03 5.35
C HIS A 28 16.08 -6.92 4.13
N LYS A 29 15.04 -7.18 3.38
CA LYS A 29 15.01 -7.71 2.00
C LYS A 29 14.00 -6.87 1.25
N ASP A 30 14.21 -6.70 -0.05
CA ASP A 30 13.25 -5.95 -0.85
C ASP A 30 11.87 -6.63 -0.89
N PHE A 31 10.85 -5.83 -1.21
CA PHE A 31 9.47 -6.27 -1.16
C PHE A 31 9.16 -7.42 -2.12
N TRP A 32 9.85 -7.48 -3.27
CA TRP A 32 9.65 -8.56 -4.24
C TRP A 32 10.16 -9.89 -3.69
N GLN A 33 11.36 -9.90 -3.11
CA GLN A 33 11.90 -11.09 -2.45
C GLN A 33 11.02 -11.56 -1.30
N VAL A 34 10.47 -10.63 -0.50
CA VAL A 34 9.53 -10.99 0.59
C VAL A 34 8.22 -11.54 0.02
N THR A 35 7.77 -11.05 -1.13
CA THR A 35 6.59 -11.60 -1.82
C THR A 35 6.85 -13.02 -2.30
N GLU A 36 8.00 -13.28 -2.90
CA GLU A 36 8.42 -14.63 -3.31
C GLU A 36 8.52 -15.59 -2.12
N ASP A 37 9.21 -15.19 -1.05
CA ASP A 37 9.37 -16.01 0.16
C ASP A 37 8.01 -16.38 0.79
N SER A 38 7.07 -15.44 0.83
CA SER A 38 5.73 -15.67 1.38
C SER A 38 4.88 -16.58 0.51
N LEU A 39 4.97 -16.41 -0.82
CA LEU A 39 4.28 -17.28 -1.77
C LEU A 39 4.84 -18.70 -1.72
N ASP A 40 6.16 -18.87 -1.70
CA ASP A 40 6.81 -20.18 -1.61
C ASP A 40 6.41 -20.94 -0.34
N LYS A 41 6.28 -20.21 0.78
CA LYS A 41 5.74 -20.78 2.02
C LYS A 41 4.30 -21.24 1.86
N SER A 42 3.45 -20.40 1.24
CA SER A 42 2.03 -20.69 1.05
C SER A 42 1.80 -21.85 0.08
N ILE A 43 2.55 -21.93 -1.01
CA ILE A 43 2.54 -23.06 -1.95
C ILE A 43 2.76 -24.39 -1.20
N LYS A 44 3.79 -24.43 -0.32
CA LYS A 44 4.10 -25.62 0.47
C LYS A 44 3.01 -25.94 1.51
N VAL A 45 2.51 -24.95 2.23
CA VAL A 45 1.51 -25.14 3.29
C VAL A 45 0.17 -25.64 2.75
N PHE A 46 -0.25 -25.12 1.59
CA PHE A 46 -1.53 -25.44 0.99
C PHE A 46 -1.45 -26.53 -0.11
N ASN A 47 -0.27 -27.17 -0.29
CA ASN A 47 -0.02 -28.18 -1.32
C ASN A 47 -0.46 -27.73 -2.72
N ILE A 48 -0.14 -26.49 -3.08
CA ILE A 48 -0.40 -25.93 -4.41
C ILE A 48 0.65 -26.50 -5.38
N ASP A 49 0.25 -26.76 -6.63
CA ASP A 49 1.19 -27.18 -7.66
C ASP A 49 2.33 -26.12 -7.82
N PRO A 50 3.58 -26.50 -7.59
CA PRO A 50 4.72 -25.58 -7.70
C PRO A 50 4.85 -24.92 -9.09
N SER A 51 4.34 -25.57 -10.15
CA SER A 51 4.35 -25.00 -11.50
C SER A 51 3.56 -23.71 -11.63
N MET A 52 2.59 -23.44 -10.73
CA MET A 52 1.80 -22.22 -10.69
C MET A 52 2.56 -21.01 -10.12
N ARG A 53 3.74 -21.19 -9.52
CA ARG A 53 4.48 -20.13 -8.83
C ARG A 53 4.65 -18.86 -9.68
N ASN A 54 5.14 -19.04 -10.90
CA ASN A 54 5.42 -17.90 -11.78
C ASN A 54 4.13 -17.20 -12.24
N GLU A 55 3.06 -17.95 -12.48
CA GLU A 55 1.75 -17.38 -12.81
C GLU A 55 1.23 -16.54 -11.65
N LEU A 56 1.30 -17.06 -10.42
CA LEU A 56 0.86 -16.35 -9.22
C LEU A 56 1.68 -15.09 -8.97
N LEU A 57 3.00 -15.12 -9.16
CA LEU A 57 3.85 -13.93 -9.06
C LEU A 57 3.49 -12.88 -10.11
N ASN A 58 3.20 -13.29 -11.34
CA ASN A 58 2.83 -12.35 -12.40
C ASN A 58 1.53 -11.60 -12.11
N LEU A 59 0.62 -12.16 -11.32
CA LEU A 59 -0.62 -11.47 -10.91
C LEU A 59 -0.36 -10.17 -10.13
N TYR A 60 0.77 -10.07 -9.42
CA TYR A 60 1.14 -8.84 -8.73
C TYR A 60 1.54 -7.70 -9.67
N LYS A 61 1.89 -8.02 -10.93
CA LYS A 61 2.34 -7.05 -11.93
C LYS A 61 1.21 -6.52 -12.82
N ILE A 62 0.02 -7.14 -12.77
CA ILE A 62 -1.12 -6.83 -13.65
C ILE A 62 -2.34 -6.31 -12.88
N LEU A 63 -2.09 -5.60 -11.78
CA LEU A 63 -3.17 -5.02 -10.97
C LEU A 63 -3.78 -3.80 -11.67
N SER A 64 -5.11 -3.75 -11.72
CA SER A 64 -5.84 -2.60 -12.23
C SER A 64 -6.34 -1.71 -11.09
N PRO A 65 -6.39 -0.39 -11.26
CA PRO A 65 -7.00 0.50 -10.29
C PRO A 65 -8.52 0.29 -10.22
N TYR A 66 -9.13 0.73 -9.15
CA TYR A 66 -10.59 0.83 -9.10
C TYR A 66 -11.07 1.88 -10.09
N LYS A 67 -12.29 1.70 -10.60
CA LYS A 67 -12.85 2.48 -11.73
C LYS A 67 -12.82 3.99 -11.51
N GLU A 68 -13.06 4.42 -10.26
CA GLU A 68 -13.11 5.83 -9.91
C GLU A 68 -11.73 6.48 -9.74
N VAL A 69 -10.66 5.69 -9.59
CA VAL A 69 -9.32 6.22 -9.24
C VAL A 69 -8.78 7.21 -10.25
N PRO A 70 -8.76 6.93 -11.57
CA PRO A 70 -8.17 7.85 -12.54
C PRO A 70 -8.85 9.22 -12.54
N GLU A 71 -10.19 9.25 -12.50
CA GLU A 71 -10.95 10.50 -12.54
C GLU A 71 -10.82 11.29 -11.23
N THR A 72 -10.83 10.59 -10.09
CA THR A 72 -10.61 11.24 -8.79
C THR A 72 -9.22 11.88 -8.73
N LEU A 73 -8.18 11.19 -9.19
CA LEU A 73 -6.81 11.74 -9.20
C LEU A 73 -6.70 12.97 -10.11
N LYS A 74 -7.34 12.98 -11.29
CA LYS A 74 -7.41 14.16 -12.17
C LYS A 74 -8.06 15.34 -11.46
N THR A 75 -9.22 15.14 -10.86
CA THR A 75 -9.94 16.17 -10.11
C THR A 75 -9.07 16.76 -8.99
N LEU A 76 -8.32 15.93 -8.26
CA LEU A 76 -7.41 16.40 -7.24
C LEU A 76 -6.23 17.19 -7.82
N LYS A 77 -5.70 16.80 -8.96
CA LYS A 77 -4.66 17.58 -9.68
C LYS A 77 -5.19 18.95 -10.15
N GLU A 78 -6.40 19.00 -10.68
CA GLU A 78 -7.07 20.26 -11.07
C GLU A 78 -7.25 21.21 -9.88
N LYS A 79 -7.56 20.64 -8.70
CA LYS A 79 -7.58 21.36 -7.42
C LYS A 79 -6.18 21.71 -6.88
N LYS A 80 -5.11 21.40 -7.63
CA LYS A 80 -3.70 21.68 -7.29
C LYS A 80 -3.16 20.94 -6.07
N PHE A 81 -3.75 19.81 -5.70
CA PHE A 81 -3.15 18.92 -4.71
C PHE A 81 -1.90 18.24 -5.29
N LYS A 82 -0.89 18.06 -4.44
CA LYS A 82 0.23 17.16 -4.71
C LYS A 82 -0.19 15.73 -4.40
N LEU A 83 0.01 14.83 -5.36
CA LEU A 83 -0.37 13.42 -5.24
C LEU A 83 0.89 12.55 -5.21
N ALA A 84 1.01 11.72 -4.21
CA ALA A 84 2.14 10.82 -4.09
C ALA A 84 1.71 9.41 -3.67
N ILE A 85 2.44 8.41 -4.16
CA ILE A 85 2.37 7.04 -3.67
C ILE A 85 3.42 6.86 -2.58
N LEU A 86 3.03 6.28 -1.44
CA LEU A 86 3.93 5.81 -0.39
C LEU A 86 3.69 4.32 -0.18
N SER A 87 4.62 3.48 -0.59
CA SER A 87 4.39 2.04 -0.70
C SER A 87 5.55 1.19 -0.17
N ASN A 88 5.22 -0.02 0.26
CA ASN A 88 6.20 -1.07 0.53
C ASN A 88 6.78 -1.70 -0.77
N GLY A 89 6.14 -1.49 -1.92
CA GLY A 89 6.56 -2.05 -3.21
C GLY A 89 7.94 -1.57 -3.65
N THR A 90 8.64 -2.41 -4.42
CA THR A 90 9.92 -2.02 -5.04
C THR A 90 9.71 -0.91 -6.08
N PRO A 91 10.72 -0.06 -6.32
CA PRO A 91 10.58 1.01 -7.31
C PRO A 91 10.17 0.51 -8.70
N SER A 92 10.75 -0.60 -9.16
CA SER A 92 10.45 -1.20 -10.47
C SER A 92 9.00 -1.68 -10.57
N LEU A 93 8.49 -2.35 -9.52
CA LEU A 93 7.10 -2.82 -9.48
C LEU A 93 6.11 -1.66 -9.48
N LEU A 94 6.39 -0.60 -8.72
CA LEU A 94 5.52 0.57 -8.64
C LEU A 94 5.49 1.33 -9.97
N ASP A 95 6.65 1.53 -10.60
CA ASP A 95 6.77 2.19 -11.90
C ASP A 95 6.03 1.42 -12.99
N GLU A 96 6.20 0.09 -13.04
CA GLU A 96 5.49 -0.79 -13.98
C GLU A 96 3.96 -0.69 -13.80
N LEU A 97 3.47 -0.77 -12.57
CA LEU A 97 2.04 -0.70 -12.27
C LEU A 97 1.43 0.67 -12.60
N VAL A 98 2.13 1.76 -12.28
CA VAL A 98 1.64 3.12 -12.56
C VAL A 98 1.59 3.38 -14.06
N LYS A 99 2.63 2.99 -14.81
CA LYS A 99 2.70 3.15 -16.27
C LYS A 99 1.69 2.28 -17.02
N SER A 100 1.59 1.00 -16.65
CA SER A 100 0.66 0.07 -17.32
C SER A 100 -0.82 0.47 -17.15
N ASN A 101 -1.11 1.26 -16.12
CA ASN A 101 -2.44 1.79 -15.85
C ASN A 101 -2.62 3.27 -16.29
N HIS A 102 -1.65 3.86 -16.99
CA HIS A 102 -1.68 5.25 -17.48
C HIS A 102 -1.90 6.29 -16.36
N LEU A 103 -1.31 6.03 -15.18
CA LEU A 103 -1.42 6.92 -14.01
C LEU A 103 -0.14 7.74 -13.75
N ASP A 104 0.91 7.54 -14.57
CA ASP A 104 2.23 8.15 -14.41
C ASP A 104 2.21 9.68 -14.40
N ASN A 105 1.31 10.30 -15.17
CA ASN A 105 1.15 11.75 -15.23
C ASN A 105 0.30 12.33 -14.08
N LEU A 106 -0.27 11.49 -13.21
CA LEU A 106 -1.14 11.92 -12.12
C LEU A 106 -0.42 12.04 -10.78
N PHE A 107 0.71 11.36 -10.60
CA PHE A 107 1.49 11.40 -9.38
C PHE A 107 2.71 12.33 -9.53
N ASP A 108 2.95 13.15 -8.50
CA ASP A 108 4.12 14.01 -8.41
C ASP A 108 5.35 13.23 -7.95
N ASP A 109 5.18 12.22 -7.08
CA ASP A 109 6.25 11.37 -6.59
C ASP A 109 5.76 9.95 -6.27
N ILE A 110 6.68 8.99 -6.31
CA ILE A 110 6.48 7.61 -5.86
C ILE A 110 7.57 7.29 -4.84
N PHE A 111 7.16 7.11 -3.59
CA PHE A 111 8.04 6.75 -2.48
C PHE A 111 7.98 5.25 -2.23
N SER A 112 9.12 4.58 -2.41
CA SER A 112 9.32 3.19 -2.03
C SER A 112 10.08 3.11 -0.72
N ILE A 113 9.70 2.17 0.15
CA ILE A 113 10.42 1.91 1.42
C ILE A 113 11.87 1.47 1.20
N GLU A 114 12.22 1.05 0.00
CA GLU A 114 13.59 0.68 -0.34
C GLU A 114 14.57 1.84 -0.13
N GLN A 115 14.09 3.10 -0.19
CA GLN A 115 14.90 4.29 0.09
C GLN A 115 15.32 4.40 1.56
N VAL A 116 14.62 3.74 2.48
CA VAL A 116 14.90 3.80 3.92
C VAL A 116 15.22 2.45 4.55
N GLY A 117 15.07 1.35 3.80
CA GLY A 117 15.43 0.00 4.21
C GLY A 117 14.64 -0.54 5.41
N VAL A 118 13.41 -0.08 5.59
CA VAL A 118 12.51 -0.55 6.66
C VAL A 118 11.07 -0.46 6.17
N TYR A 119 10.23 -1.39 6.62
CA TYR A 119 8.83 -1.45 6.21
C TYR A 119 7.91 -0.55 7.06
N LYS A 120 6.76 -0.15 6.49
CA LYS A 120 5.65 0.36 7.27
C LYS A 120 5.28 -0.66 8.36
N PRO A 121 4.87 -0.24 9.54
CA PRO A 121 4.51 1.12 9.96
C PRO A 121 5.66 1.93 10.60
N SER A 122 6.91 1.72 10.23
CA SER A 122 8.02 2.54 10.74
C SER A 122 7.80 4.03 10.41
N SER A 123 8.00 4.90 11.40
CA SER A 123 7.91 6.36 11.23
C SER A 123 8.86 6.90 10.15
N ARG A 124 10.03 6.23 9.96
CA ARG A 124 10.99 6.59 8.92
C ARG A 124 10.39 6.57 7.51
N VAL A 125 9.41 5.69 7.27
CA VAL A 125 8.70 5.61 5.99
C VAL A 125 7.77 6.79 5.81
N TYR A 126 6.95 7.09 6.81
CA TYR A 126 6.03 8.23 6.76
C TYR A 126 6.76 9.59 6.72
N ASP A 127 8.00 9.64 7.17
CA ASP A 127 8.84 10.84 7.15
C ASP A 127 9.34 11.24 5.73
N MET A 128 9.29 10.30 4.77
CA MET A 128 9.83 10.54 3.43
C MET A 128 9.12 11.70 2.68
N PRO A 129 7.77 11.73 2.57
CA PRO A 129 7.09 12.85 1.94
C PRO A 129 7.29 14.17 2.68
N ILE A 130 7.34 14.15 4.01
CA ILE A 130 7.56 15.33 4.83
C ILE A 130 8.90 15.98 4.50
N LYS A 131 9.96 15.19 4.46
CA LYS A 131 11.31 15.66 4.10
C LYS A 131 11.38 16.15 2.65
N LYS A 132 10.74 15.45 1.73
CA LYS A 132 10.76 15.80 0.30
C LYS A 132 10.07 17.15 0.03
N TYR A 133 8.89 17.33 0.62
CA TYR A 133 8.05 18.49 0.35
C TYR A 133 8.22 19.65 1.34
N ASN A 134 8.95 19.40 2.44
CA ASN A 134 9.14 20.38 3.52
C ASN A 134 7.81 20.94 4.05
N ILE A 135 6.89 20.06 4.40
CA ILE A 135 5.53 20.36 4.87
C ILE A 135 5.31 19.83 6.29
N ASN A 136 4.23 20.27 6.95
CA ASN A 136 3.85 19.73 8.23
C ASN A 136 3.08 18.42 8.07
N LYS A 137 3.19 17.53 9.04
CA LYS A 137 2.47 16.25 9.06
C LYS A 137 0.96 16.42 8.94
N SER A 138 0.41 17.45 9.59
CA SER A 138 -1.02 17.79 9.56
C SER A 138 -1.54 18.25 8.19
N GLU A 139 -0.65 18.57 7.26
CA GLU A 139 -1.01 18.96 5.88
C GLU A 139 -1.15 17.75 4.95
N VAL A 140 -0.87 16.54 5.44
CA VAL A 140 -0.94 15.31 4.65
C VAL A 140 -2.24 14.56 4.91
N ALA A 141 -3.06 14.42 3.89
CA ALA A 141 -4.15 13.45 3.86
C ALA A 141 -3.58 12.10 3.43
N PHE A 142 -3.52 11.14 4.36
CA PHE A 142 -2.96 9.81 4.13
C PHE A 142 -4.08 8.77 3.99
N LEU A 143 -4.15 8.13 2.83
CA LEU A 143 -5.20 7.17 2.51
C LEU A 143 -4.65 5.75 2.49
N SER A 144 -5.28 4.85 3.23
CA SER A 144 -4.99 3.42 3.13
C SER A 144 -6.25 2.57 3.36
N ALA A 145 -6.31 1.42 2.70
CA ALA A 145 -7.32 0.39 2.97
C ALA A 145 -6.93 -0.50 4.17
N ASN A 146 -5.63 -0.55 4.50
CA ASN A 146 -5.12 -1.35 5.61
C ASN A 146 -5.22 -0.58 6.93
N THR A 147 -5.94 -1.12 7.87
CA THR A 147 -6.20 -0.49 9.19
C THR A 147 -4.92 -0.24 9.98
N TRP A 148 -3.96 -1.16 9.95
CA TRP A 148 -2.64 -1.01 10.57
C TRP A 148 -1.81 0.13 9.94
N ASP A 149 -1.94 0.35 8.62
CA ASP A 149 -1.24 1.42 7.91
C ASP A 149 -1.89 2.78 8.18
N VAL A 150 -3.24 2.82 8.23
CA VAL A 150 -4.00 3.99 8.71
C VAL A 150 -3.59 4.37 10.12
N SER A 151 -3.48 3.39 11.02
CA SER A 151 -3.01 3.59 12.40
C SER A 151 -1.57 4.09 12.44
N GLY A 152 -0.69 3.50 11.63
CA GLY A 152 0.72 3.91 11.54
C GLY A 152 0.89 5.35 11.07
N GLY A 153 0.20 5.74 9.99
CA GLY A 153 0.20 7.10 9.46
C GLY A 153 -0.42 8.12 10.44
N GLY A 154 -1.52 7.73 11.09
CA GLY A 154 -2.19 8.58 12.08
C GLY A 154 -1.35 8.80 13.34
N ASN A 155 -0.76 7.74 13.90
CA ASN A 155 0.17 7.84 15.02
C ASN A 155 1.44 8.65 14.69
N TYR A 156 1.85 8.64 13.43
CA TYR A 156 2.94 9.50 12.94
C TYR A 156 2.53 11.00 12.92
N GLY A 157 1.22 11.30 12.81
CA GLY A 157 0.68 12.66 12.82
C GLY A 157 0.01 13.09 11.50
N TYR A 158 -0.23 12.17 10.57
CA TYR A 158 -0.99 12.42 9.35
C TYR A 158 -2.51 12.49 9.61
N GLN A 159 -3.24 13.20 8.75
CA GLN A 159 -4.69 13.08 8.67
C GLN A 159 -5.05 11.78 7.93
N SER A 160 -5.03 10.67 8.66
CA SER A 160 -5.28 9.36 8.07
C SER A 160 -6.76 9.14 7.80
N ILE A 161 -7.06 8.67 6.59
CA ILE A 161 -8.39 8.37 6.07
C ILE A 161 -8.44 6.87 5.76
N TRP A 162 -9.41 6.18 6.33
CA TRP A 162 -9.60 4.76 6.04
C TRP A 162 -10.48 4.55 4.81
N VAL A 163 -9.93 3.88 3.79
CA VAL A 163 -10.67 3.49 2.58
C VAL A 163 -11.26 2.09 2.78
N ASN A 164 -12.44 2.03 3.39
CA ASN A 164 -13.12 0.79 3.78
C ASN A 164 -14.12 0.33 2.71
N ARG A 165 -13.62 -0.26 1.64
CA ARG A 165 -14.44 -0.72 0.50
C ARG A 165 -15.33 -1.93 0.82
N ASN A 166 -14.93 -2.74 1.80
CA ASN A 166 -15.56 -4.04 2.07
C ASN A 166 -16.33 -4.08 3.38
N ASN A 167 -16.58 -2.91 3.99
CA ASN A 167 -17.24 -2.80 5.29
C ASN A 167 -16.58 -3.67 6.39
N ASN A 168 -15.24 -3.66 6.40
CA ASN A 168 -14.44 -4.37 7.39
C ASN A 168 -14.51 -3.68 8.77
N ILE A 169 -14.09 -4.41 9.81
CA ILE A 169 -13.91 -3.87 11.16
C ILE A 169 -12.50 -3.26 11.25
N PHE A 170 -12.39 -2.09 11.89
CA PHE A 170 -11.10 -1.44 12.12
C PHE A 170 -10.33 -2.15 13.25
N ASP A 171 -9.01 -2.30 13.06
CA ASP A 171 -8.13 -2.91 14.08
C ASP A 171 -8.12 -2.08 15.38
N ASN A 172 -7.87 -2.76 16.50
CA ASN A 172 -7.74 -2.13 17.80
C ASN A 172 -6.26 -1.81 18.12
N LEU A 173 -5.73 -0.76 17.47
CA LEU A 173 -4.34 -0.31 17.54
C LEU A 173 -4.22 1.12 18.12
N ASP A 174 -5.01 1.43 19.15
CA ASP A 174 -5.02 2.71 19.88
C ASP A 174 -5.11 3.98 19.00
N PHE A 175 -5.65 3.81 17.78
CA PHE A 175 -5.90 4.89 16.83
C PHE A 175 -7.27 4.71 16.17
N ARG A 176 -7.95 5.83 15.91
CA ARG A 176 -9.18 5.85 15.10
C ARG A 176 -9.07 6.94 14.05
N PRO A 177 -9.29 6.62 12.77
CA PRO A 177 -9.29 7.64 11.73
C PRO A 177 -10.48 8.58 11.92
N LYS A 178 -10.24 9.87 11.67
CA LYS A 178 -11.32 10.88 11.68
C LYS A 178 -12.32 10.65 10.55
N TYR A 179 -11.84 10.15 9.42
CA TYR A 179 -12.66 9.91 8.23
C TYR A 179 -12.54 8.47 7.75
N GLN A 180 -13.69 7.92 7.38
CA GLN A 180 -13.81 6.65 6.67
C GLN A 180 -14.60 6.88 5.38
N ILE A 181 -14.09 6.37 4.28
CA ILE A 181 -14.73 6.43 2.96
C ILE A 181 -14.83 5.03 2.36
N THR A 182 -15.81 4.79 1.51
CA THR A 182 -16.02 3.50 0.84
C THR A 182 -15.34 3.43 -0.54
N ASP A 183 -15.09 4.60 -1.13
CA ASP A 183 -14.41 4.77 -2.43
C ASP A 183 -13.76 6.16 -2.49
N LEU A 184 -12.90 6.37 -3.49
CA LEU A 184 -12.18 7.63 -3.61
C LEU A 184 -13.05 8.83 -4.04
N ASN A 185 -14.23 8.62 -4.65
CA ASN A 185 -15.12 9.74 -4.97
C ASN A 185 -15.53 10.53 -3.72
N LYS A 186 -15.66 9.82 -2.58
CA LYS A 186 -15.97 10.45 -1.30
C LYS A 186 -14.89 11.41 -0.79
N LEU A 187 -13.65 11.22 -1.24
CA LEU A 187 -12.54 12.10 -0.87
C LEU A 187 -12.77 13.53 -1.38
N ILE A 188 -13.32 13.69 -2.58
CA ILE A 188 -13.57 15.01 -3.18
C ILE A 188 -14.50 15.88 -2.32
N GLN A 189 -15.34 15.27 -1.49
CA GLN A 189 -16.24 15.96 -0.56
C GLN A 189 -15.56 16.38 0.74
N LEU A 190 -14.37 15.86 1.02
CA LEU A 190 -13.61 16.13 2.24
C LEU A 190 -12.51 17.20 2.04
N VAL A 191 -12.20 17.57 0.78
CA VAL A 191 -11.10 18.45 0.38
C VAL A 191 -11.53 19.58 -0.54
#